data_4247dc0d49c9d08cd74d42054e4b6e66
#
_entry.id   4247dc0d49c9d08cd74d42054e4b6e66
#
_cell.length_a   1.000
_cell.length_b   1.000
_cell.length_c   1.000
_cell.angle_alpha   90.00
_cell.angle_beta   90.00
_cell.angle_gamma   90.00
#
_symmetry.space_group_name_H-M   'P 1'
#
loop_
_entity.id
_entity.type
_entity.pdbx_description
1 polymer ?
#
loop_
_entity_poly.entity_id
_entity_poly.type
_entity_poly.pdbx_seq_one_letter_code
_entity_poly.pdbx_strand_id
1 'polypeptide(L)'
;PVSYAQDDVEEVVVTANKKQQTAQEIPMNISVITEQTMIERGMTRPEDFLRTLPGVSTPGGDLYYTIRGLNTSTAQTSSGTTNTFIDEVGGGETHLFDIERIEVLRGPQGTLYGSNAVGGTIRYITNKPNPEGLDAAFSIEYGAKSKSDDSIQSLNAMINVPINDTTAVRATFSSATDPGIYQNIATERRDIGKQEDDGFRITFLHEDGPLSIMARYGQEESDDFGQKEKGNADKPGSADLVN
;
A
#
# COMPACT_ATOMS: atom_id res chain seq x y z
N PRO A 1 -5.07 36.97 28.95
CA PRO A 1 -4.06 36.13 28.32
C PRO A 1 -4.77 35.03 27.56
N VAL A 2 -4.61 35.04 26.24
CA VAL A 2 -5.13 33.95 25.39
C VAL A 2 -4.12 32.82 25.52
N SER A 3 -4.51 31.72 26.17
CA SER A 3 -3.74 30.48 26.18
C SER A 3 -3.92 29.87 24.80
N TYR A 4 -2.90 29.91 23.98
CA TYR A 4 -2.83 29.04 22.80
C TYR A 4 -2.69 27.63 23.34
N ALA A 5 -3.67 26.78 23.06
CA ALA A 5 -3.48 25.34 23.17
C ALA A 5 -2.31 25.00 22.23
N GLN A 6 -1.24 24.50 22.80
CA GLN A 6 -0.17 23.89 22.07
C GLN A 6 -0.82 22.61 21.52
N ASP A 7 -1.18 22.58 20.25
CA ASP A 7 -1.48 21.34 19.55
C ASP A 7 -0.25 20.46 19.75
N ASP A 8 -0.40 19.38 20.48
CA ASP A 8 0.59 18.31 20.54
C ASP A 8 0.76 17.81 19.11
N VAL A 9 1.78 18.34 18.44
CA VAL A 9 2.16 17.83 17.13
C VAL A 9 2.67 16.40 17.37
N GLU A 10 1.88 15.42 16.98
CA GLU A 10 2.24 14.02 17.09
C GLU A 10 3.58 13.80 16.40
N GLU A 11 4.59 13.47 17.20
CA GLU A 11 5.96 13.32 16.73
C GLU A 11 6.09 11.99 15.98
N VAL A 12 5.97 12.04 14.65
CA VAL A 12 5.99 10.85 13.82
C VAL A 12 7.42 10.35 13.67
N VAL A 13 7.71 9.20 14.29
CA VAL A 13 8.98 8.49 14.16
C VAL A 13 9.01 7.72 12.84
N VAL A 14 10.10 7.89 12.09
CA VAL A 14 10.31 7.25 10.80
C VAL A 14 11.64 6.49 10.76
N THR A 15 11.75 5.54 9.86
CA THR A 15 12.94 4.72 9.66
C THR A 15 13.58 4.90 8.27
N ALA A 16 13.29 6.03 7.64
CA ALA A 16 13.71 6.33 6.27
C ALA A 16 15.24 6.25 6.04
N ASN A 17 16.05 6.55 7.06
CA ASN A 17 17.51 6.42 7.03
C ASN A 17 18.02 5.10 7.62
N LYS A 18 17.14 4.08 7.76
CA LYS A 18 17.43 2.85 8.51
C LYS A 18 17.82 3.10 9.98
N LYS A 19 17.40 4.25 10.51
CA LYS A 19 17.51 4.67 11.91
C LYS A 19 16.18 5.29 12.32
N GLN A 20 15.78 5.06 13.57
CA GLN A 20 14.63 5.75 14.13
C GLN A 20 14.97 7.22 14.34
N GLN A 21 14.27 8.10 13.67
CA GLN A 21 14.40 9.55 13.75
C GLN A 21 13.02 10.17 13.59
N THR A 22 12.84 11.39 14.07
CA THR A 22 11.60 12.11 13.78
C THR A 22 11.58 12.58 12.34
N ALA A 23 10.41 12.63 11.72
CA ALA A 23 10.27 13.08 10.35
C ALA A 23 10.84 14.50 10.13
N GLN A 24 10.87 15.33 11.18
CA GLN A 24 11.40 16.69 11.15
C GLN A 24 12.94 16.75 11.18
N GLU A 25 13.59 15.75 11.75
CA GLU A 25 15.06 15.70 11.84
C GLU A 25 15.74 15.18 10.57
N ILE A 26 14.97 14.59 9.68
CA ILE A 26 15.51 14.02 8.45
C ILE A 26 15.65 15.12 7.40
N PRO A 27 16.86 15.39 6.87
CA PRO A 27 17.08 16.43 5.85
C PRO A 27 16.62 15.97 4.45
N MET A 28 15.45 15.33 4.38
CA MET A 28 14.86 14.81 3.15
C MET A 28 13.39 15.21 3.06
N ASN A 29 12.87 15.30 1.84
CA ASN A 29 11.45 15.55 1.63
C ASN A 29 10.68 14.23 1.82
N ILE A 30 10.21 14.01 3.03
CA ILE A 30 9.42 12.85 3.42
C ILE A 30 7.97 13.25 3.68
N SER A 31 7.03 12.40 3.28
CA SER A 31 5.64 12.42 3.72
C SER A 31 5.34 11.13 4.43
N VAL A 32 4.69 11.22 5.56
CA VAL A 32 4.28 10.07 6.35
C VAL A 32 2.77 10.05 6.47
N ILE A 33 2.19 8.88 6.31
CA ILE A 33 0.76 8.63 6.49
C ILE A 33 0.65 7.53 7.53
N THR A 34 0.07 7.85 8.66
CA THR A 34 -0.10 6.92 9.79
C THR A 34 -1.33 6.04 9.60
N GLU A 35 -1.38 4.90 10.30
CA GLU A 35 -2.55 4.03 10.35
C GLU A 35 -3.82 4.80 10.72
N GLN A 36 -3.74 5.67 11.72
CA GLN A 36 -4.86 6.53 12.13
C GLN A 36 -5.39 7.37 10.97
N THR A 37 -4.49 8.00 10.21
CA THR A 37 -4.87 8.79 9.03
C THR A 37 -5.52 7.93 7.95
N MET A 38 -5.02 6.71 7.73
CA MET A 38 -5.60 5.78 6.76
C MET A 38 -7.03 5.38 7.15
N ILE A 39 -7.23 5.04 8.42
CA ILE A 39 -8.55 4.68 8.95
C ILE A 39 -9.52 5.86 8.86
N GLU A 40 -9.14 7.04 9.33
CA GLU A 40 -9.99 8.24 9.34
C GLU A 40 -10.44 8.68 7.95
N ARG A 41 -9.60 8.44 6.95
CA ARG A 41 -9.87 8.81 5.55
C ARG A 41 -10.44 7.67 4.72
N GLY A 42 -10.62 6.48 5.29
CA GLY A 42 -11.10 5.30 4.58
C GLY A 42 -10.17 4.87 3.45
N MET A 43 -8.85 4.99 3.65
CA MET A 43 -7.85 4.56 2.69
C MET A 43 -7.64 3.05 2.82
N THR A 44 -8.02 2.30 1.81
CA THR A 44 -7.90 0.83 1.81
C THR A 44 -6.89 0.33 0.79
N ARG A 45 -6.50 1.18 -0.17
CA ARG A 45 -5.59 0.85 -1.27
C ARG A 45 -4.48 1.88 -1.43
N PRO A 46 -3.35 1.51 -2.02
CA PRO A 46 -2.23 2.42 -2.27
C PRO A 46 -2.60 3.69 -3.04
N GLU A 47 -3.47 3.62 -4.02
CA GLU A 47 -3.88 4.79 -4.79
C GLU A 47 -4.65 5.83 -3.97
N ASP A 48 -5.34 5.43 -2.92
CA ASP A 48 -6.11 6.33 -2.08
C ASP A 48 -5.20 7.37 -1.42
N PHE A 49 -4.01 6.94 -0.96
CA PHE A 49 -3.05 7.87 -0.39
C PHE A 49 -2.17 8.52 -1.46
N LEU A 50 -1.77 7.81 -2.52
CA LEU A 50 -0.92 8.35 -3.56
C LEU A 50 -1.53 9.59 -4.21
N ARG A 51 -2.85 9.59 -4.45
CA ARG A 51 -3.61 10.72 -5.00
C ARG A 51 -3.65 11.93 -4.06
N THR A 52 -3.42 11.75 -2.77
CA THR A 52 -3.39 12.86 -1.79
C THR A 52 -2.04 13.56 -1.73
N LEU A 53 -0.99 12.97 -2.30
CA LEU A 53 0.36 13.47 -2.20
C LEU A 53 0.70 14.50 -3.27
N PRO A 54 1.24 15.67 -2.91
CA PRO A 54 1.70 16.66 -3.87
C PRO A 54 2.83 16.09 -4.75
N GLY A 55 2.72 16.27 -6.08
CA GLY A 55 3.74 15.84 -7.03
C GLY A 55 3.79 14.32 -7.27
N VAL A 56 2.78 13.60 -6.83
CA VAL A 56 2.52 12.19 -7.18
C VAL A 56 1.30 12.14 -8.09
N SER A 57 1.36 11.31 -9.11
CA SER A 57 0.21 11.04 -9.98
C SER A 57 0.16 9.55 -10.34
N THR A 58 -1.03 9.04 -10.57
CA THR A 58 -1.32 7.63 -10.88
C THR A 58 -1.99 7.52 -12.25
N PRO A 59 -1.26 7.74 -13.35
CA PRO A 59 -1.84 7.84 -14.70
C PRO A 59 -2.38 6.52 -15.24
N GLY A 60 -2.01 5.40 -14.68
CA GLY A 60 -2.36 4.06 -15.17
C GLY A 60 -2.98 3.14 -14.11
N GLY A 61 -3.49 3.67 -13.00
CA GLY A 61 -3.96 2.87 -11.86
C GLY A 61 -2.84 2.61 -10.86
N ASP A 62 -3.00 1.57 -10.05
CA ASP A 62 -2.25 1.32 -8.83
C ASP A 62 -0.78 0.93 -9.05
N LEU A 63 -0.52 0.29 -10.18
CA LEU A 63 0.80 -0.21 -10.55
C LEU A 63 1.72 0.86 -11.16
N TYR A 64 1.14 2.02 -11.54
CA TYR A 64 1.88 3.04 -12.29
C TYR A 64 1.69 4.41 -11.65
N TYR A 65 2.62 4.80 -10.81
CA TYR A 65 2.66 6.15 -10.25
C TYR A 65 3.92 6.89 -10.68
N THR A 66 3.85 8.21 -10.69
CA THR A 66 4.98 9.09 -10.94
C THR A 66 5.25 9.95 -9.72
N ILE A 67 6.50 10.11 -9.36
CA ILE A 67 6.93 11.07 -8.34
C ILE A 67 7.74 12.16 -9.04
N ARG A 68 7.28 13.41 -8.95
CA ARG A 68 7.90 14.56 -9.62
C ARG A 68 8.08 14.37 -11.13
N GLY A 69 7.15 13.69 -11.78
CA GLY A 69 7.20 13.38 -13.22
C GLY A 69 8.13 12.24 -13.60
N LEU A 70 8.82 11.61 -12.64
CA LEU A 70 9.61 10.41 -12.85
C LEU A 70 8.75 9.18 -12.65
N ASN A 71 8.73 8.30 -13.65
CA ASN A 71 7.78 7.21 -13.74
C ASN A 71 8.31 5.92 -13.07
N THR A 72 7.43 5.20 -12.37
CA THR A 72 7.69 3.81 -11.97
C THR A 72 7.48 2.83 -13.12
N SER A 73 6.79 3.27 -14.18
CA SER A 73 6.42 2.41 -15.28
C SER A 73 7.64 1.79 -15.92
N THR A 74 7.70 0.55 -15.79
CA THR A 74 8.31 -0.36 -16.74
C THR A 74 7.38 -0.52 -17.94
N ALA A 75 7.28 0.45 -18.81
CA ALA A 75 7.09 0.04 -20.18
C ALA A 75 8.20 -0.97 -20.43
N GLN A 76 7.89 -2.18 -20.86
CA GLN A 76 8.72 -3.40 -20.93
C GLN A 76 10.22 -3.24 -21.30
N THR A 77 10.75 -2.05 -21.34
CA THR A 77 12.08 -1.67 -21.84
C THR A 77 12.87 -0.73 -20.92
N SER A 78 12.31 -0.19 -19.84
CA SER A 78 13.07 0.70 -18.94
C SER A 78 12.87 0.33 -17.47
N SER A 79 13.97 0.36 -16.72
CA SER A 79 13.92 0.25 -15.25
C SER A 79 13.09 1.40 -14.68
N GLY A 80 12.20 1.10 -13.75
CA GLY A 80 11.48 2.13 -13.00
C GLY A 80 12.43 3.10 -12.30
N THR A 81 11.96 4.31 -12.04
CA THR A 81 12.73 5.34 -11.35
C THR A 81 12.31 5.52 -9.89
N THR A 82 11.37 4.73 -9.44
CA THR A 82 10.84 4.74 -8.07
C THR A 82 10.73 3.30 -7.57
N ASN A 83 11.21 3.06 -6.36
CA ASN A 83 11.16 1.76 -5.73
C ASN A 83 10.08 1.71 -4.64
N THR A 84 9.53 0.53 -4.43
CA THR A 84 8.56 0.24 -3.38
C THR A 84 9.11 -0.85 -2.48
N PHE A 85 8.88 -0.71 -1.18
CA PHE A 85 9.32 -1.65 -0.17
C PHE A 85 8.22 -1.94 0.84
N ILE A 86 8.14 -3.19 1.25
CA ILE A 86 7.39 -3.61 2.42
C ILE A 86 8.42 -3.89 3.52
N ASP A 87 8.44 -3.05 4.55
CA ASP A 87 9.51 -2.94 5.54
C ASP A 87 10.89 -2.77 4.86
N GLU A 88 11.71 -3.82 4.79
CA GLU A 88 13.04 -3.80 4.19
C GLU A 88 13.13 -4.62 2.88
N VAL A 89 12.03 -5.23 2.44
CA VAL A 89 12.01 -6.10 1.25
C VAL A 89 11.37 -5.35 0.08
N GLY A 90 12.00 -5.41 -1.09
CA GLY A 90 11.44 -4.83 -2.32
C GLY A 90 10.10 -5.49 -2.68
N GLY A 91 9.07 -4.70 -2.84
CA GLY A 91 7.71 -5.14 -3.15
C GLY A 91 6.72 -4.00 -2.92
N GLY A 92 5.47 -4.21 -3.29
CA GLY A 92 4.34 -3.31 -3.05
C GLY A 92 3.24 -4.02 -2.27
N GLU A 93 2.39 -3.26 -1.64
CA GLU A 93 1.17 -3.75 -0.99
C GLU A 93 -0.03 -3.51 -1.91
N THR A 94 -0.95 -4.45 -1.93
CA THR A 94 -2.24 -4.31 -2.61
C THR A 94 -3.33 -3.79 -1.67
N HIS A 95 -3.16 -4.02 -0.35
CA HIS A 95 -4.08 -3.59 0.70
C HIS A 95 -3.35 -2.83 1.80
N LEU A 96 -4.01 -1.81 2.36
CA LEU A 96 -3.49 -1.01 3.46
C LEU A 96 -3.97 -1.49 4.84
N PHE A 97 -4.31 -2.76 4.97
CA PHE A 97 -4.70 -3.33 6.26
C PHE A 97 -3.48 -3.77 7.07
N ASP A 98 -3.48 -3.40 8.35
CA ASP A 98 -2.39 -3.70 9.30
C ASP A 98 -1.04 -3.09 8.89
N ILE A 99 -1.09 -1.91 8.30
CA ILE A 99 0.07 -1.07 7.99
C ILE A 99 0.19 0.01 9.06
N GLU A 100 1.30 0.06 9.77
CA GLU A 100 1.59 1.05 10.82
C GLU A 100 1.68 2.46 10.22
N ARG A 101 2.41 2.58 9.12
CA ARG A 101 2.57 3.83 8.38
C ARG A 101 3.13 3.61 6.98
N ILE A 102 2.93 4.60 6.15
CA ILE A 102 3.52 4.68 4.82
C ILE A 102 4.48 5.87 4.79
N GLU A 103 5.71 5.62 4.39
CA GLU A 103 6.75 6.64 4.24
C GLU A 103 7.02 6.87 2.75
N VAL A 104 6.84 8.11 2.28
CA VAL A 104 7.12 8.48 0.88
C VAL A 104 8.29 9.44 0.84
N LEU A 105 9.43 8.93 0.41
CA LEU A 105 10.67 9.67 0.25
C LEU A 105 10.77 10.18 -1.17
N ARG A 106 10.86 11.50 -1.32
CA ARG A 106 10.93 12.14 -2.64
C ARG A 106 12.35 12.58 -2.98
N GLY A 107 12.79 12.19 -4.16
CA GLY A 107 14.13 12.48 -4.67
C GLY A 107 15.07 11.29 -4.59
N PRO A 108 16.33 11.44 -5.04
CA PRO A 108 17.26 10.32 -5.17
C PRO A 108 17.54 9.61 -3.85
N GLN A 109 17.29 8.31 -3.81
CA GLN A 109 17.51 7.42 -2.65
C GLN A 109 18.40 6.23 -3.00
N GLY A 110 19.20 6.35 -4.06
CA GLY A 110 19.96 5.24 -4.62
C GLY A 110 20.94 4.57 -3.67
N THR A 111 21.50 5.29 -2.70
CA THR A 111 22.45 4.75 -1.73
C THR A 111 21.85 3.78 -0.72
N LEU A 112 20.57 3.98 -0.35
CA LEU A 112 19.88 3.18 0.66
C LEU A 112 18.90 2.18 0.04
N TYR A 113 18.32 2.54 -1.10
CA TYR A 113 17.18 1.83 -1.70
C TYR A 113 17.42 1.35 -3.13
N GLY A 114 18.68 1.37 -3.58
CA GLY A 114 19.11 0.85 -4.88
C GLY A 114 19.05 1.86 -6.03
N SER A 115 19.68 1.47 -7.14
CA SER A 115 19.96 2.35 -8.29
C SER A 115 18.71 2.96 -8.96
N ASN A 116 17.56 2.33 -8.82
CA ASN A 116 16.31 2.76 -9.46
C ASN A 116 15.52 3.79 -8.62
N ALA A 117 15.98 4.15 -7.42
CA ALA A 117 15.31 5.12 -6.55
C ALA A 117 15.72 6.57 -6.86
N VAL A 118 15.62 6.98 -8.13
CA VAL A 118 15.95 8.35 -8.58
C VAL A 118 14.81 9.32 -8.31
N GLY A 119 13.58 8.91 -8.54
CA GLY A 119 12.37 9.70 -8.31
C GLY A 119 11.95 9.71 -6.84
N GLY A 120 12.18 8.59 -6.16
CA GLY A 120 11.80 8.41 -4.78
C GLY A 120 11.62 6.95 -4.38
N THR A 121 11.15 6.76 -3.15
CA THR A 121 10.88 5.45 -2.58
C THR A 121 9.59 5.52 -1.77
N ILE A 122 8.72 4.52 -1.91
CA ILE A 122 7.56 4.30 -1.07
C ILE A 122 7.86 3.11 -0.17
N ARG A 123 7.63 3.27 1.13
CA ARG A 123 7.82 2.22 2.12
C ARG A 123 6.53 2.00 2.89
N TYR A 124 6.05 0.80 2.88
CA TYR A 124 4.99 0.31 3.73
C TYR A 124 5.62 -0.31 4.96
N ILE A 125 5.35 0.25 6.11
CA ILE A 125 5.84 -0.27 7.39
C ILE A 125 4.68 -0.99 8.05
N THR A 126 4.82 -2.29 8.24
CA THR A 126 3.76 -3.11 8.81
C THR A 126 3.78 -3.10 10.33
N ASN A 127 2.61 -3.32 10.94
CA ASN A 127 2.53 -3.51 12.39
C ASN A 127 3.33 -4.74 12.81
N LYS A 128 4.16 -4.58 13.83
CA LYS A 128 4.96 -5.67 14.38
C LYS A 128 4.14 -6.51 15.36
N PRO A 129 4.49 -7.80 15.52
CA PRO A 129 3.97 -8.58 16.63
C PRO A 129 4.27 -7.93 17.98
N ASN A 130 3.29 -7.91 18.88
CA ASN A 130 3.43 -7.35 20.22
C ASN A 130 3.39 -8.46 21.28
N PRO A 131 4.47 -8.69 22.05
CA PRO A 131 4.48 -9.69 23.10
C PRO A 131 3.69 -9.28 24.36
N GLU A 132 3.28 -8.02 24.50
CA GLU A 132 2.60 -7.52 25.70
C GLU A 132 1.14 -8.00 25.83
N GLY A 133 0.49 -8.39 24.71
CA GLY A 133 -0.91 -8.77 24.79
C GLY A 133 -1.50 -9.43 23.55
N LEU A 134 -2.57 -10.17 23.79
CA LEU A 134 -3.43 -10.68 22.72
C LEU A 134 -4.22 -9.51 22.13
N ASP A 135 -4.19 -9.39 20.83
CA ASP A 135 -4.96 -8.38 20.10
C ASP A 135 -5.56 -9.01 18.85
N ALA A 136 -6.74 -8.54 18.44
CA ALA A 136 -7.40 -8.97 17.23
C ALA A 136 -8.28 -7.86 16.67
N ALA A 137 -8.27 -7.73 15.35
CA ALA A 137 -9.12 -6.81 14.63
C ALA A 137 -9.73 -7.48 13.40
N PHE A 138 -10.90 -7.03 13.01
CA PHE A 138 -11.49 -7.40 11.74
C PHE A 138 -12.23 -6.19 11.14
N SER A 139 -12.30 -6.16 9.82
CA SER A 139 -13.01 -5.13 9.07
C SER A 139 -13.79 -5.79 7.94
N ILE A 140 -15.01 -5.37 7.75
CA ILE A 140 -15.86 -5.79 6.64
C ILE A 140 -16.36 -4.52 5.96
N GLU A 141 -16.14 -4.44 4.65
CA GLU A 141 -16.70 -3.39 3.82
C GLU A 141 -17.63 -4.00 2.77
N TYR A 142 -18.77 -3.36 2.56
CA TYR A 142 -19.69 -3.70 1.51
C TYR A 142 -20.26 -2.43 0.89
N GLY A 143 -20.17 -2.33 -0.43
CA GLY A 143 -20.63 -1.13 -1.15
C GLY A 143 -21.04 -1.43 -2.57
N ALA A 144 -21.58 -0.40 -3.23
CA ALA A 144 -21.95 -0.48 -4.64
C ALA A 144 -21.33 0.68 -5.43
N LYS A 145 -20.87 0.39 -6.62
CA LYS A 145 -20.46 1.41 -7.58
C LYS A 145 -21.57 1.66 -8.60
N SER A 146 -21.83 2.93 -8.86
CA SER A 146 -22.70 3.32 -9.98
C SER A 146 -22.13 2.76 -11.26
N LYS A 147 -22.95 2.16 -12.10
CA LYS A 147 -22.60 1.52 -13.39
C LYS A 147 -21.91 0.15 -13.27
N SER A 148 -21.76 -0.43 -12.11
CA SER A 148 -21.34 -1.81 -11.96
C SER A 148 -22.53 -2.69 -11.60
N ASP A 149 -22.53 -3.93 -12.07
CA ASP A 149 -23.52 -4.94 -11.70
C ASP A 149 -23.05 -5.74 -10.47
N ASP A 150 -21.82 -5.53 -10.01
CA ASP A 150 -21.22 -6.19 -8.85
C ASP A 150 -21.01 -5.21 -7.70
N SER A 151 -20.66 -5.71 -6.53
CA SER A 151 -20.48 -4.94 -5.30
C SER A 151 -19.01 -4.86 -4.88
N ILE A 152 -18.63 -3.75 -4.23
CA ILE A 152 -17.42 -3.66 -3.46
C ILE A 152 -17.56 -4.57 -2.26
N GLN A 153 -16.59 -5.44 -2.05
CA GLN A 153 -16.53 -6.31 -0.88
C GLN A 153 -15.10 -6.32 -0.37
N SER A 154 -14.94 -6.21 0.94
CA SER A 154 -13.64 -6.38 1.59
C SER A 154 -13.82 -7.06 2.94
N LEU A 155 -12.96 -8.00 3.22
CA LEU A 155 -12.83 -8.68 4.50
C LEU A 155 -11.37 -8.67 4.92
N ASN A 156 -11.10 -8.06 6.07
CA ASN A 156 -9.77 -8.05 6.66
C ASN A 156 -9.83 -8.58 8.08
N ALA A 157 -8.83 -9.34 8.47
CA ALA A 157 -8.71 -9.89 9.82
C ALA A 157 -7.25 -9.89 10.26
N MET A 158 -7.04 -9.63 11.54
CA MET A 158 -5.73 -9.69 12.18
C MET A 158 -5.84 -10.34 13.54
N ILE A 159 -4.84 -11.12 13.90
CA ILE A 159 -4.65 -11.64 15.25
C ILE A 159 -3.17 -11.51 15.65
N ASN A 160 -2.92 -10.98 16.84
CA ASN A 160 -1.63 -10.93 17.50
C ASN A 160 -1.65 -11.85 18.71
N VAL A 161 -0.76 -12.82 18.76
CA VAL A 161 -0.68 -13.82 19.83
C VAL A 161 0.67 -13.72 20.51
N PRO A 162 0.75 -13.26 21.78
CA PRO A 162 1.95 -13.33 22.58
C PRO A 162 2.22 -14.81 22.93
N ILE A 163 3.46 -15.25 22.74
CA ILE A 163 3.90 -16.58 23.15
C ILE A 163 4.50 -16.50 24.56
N ASN A 164 5.27 -15.47 24.82
CA ASN A 164 5.84 -15.09 26.10
C ASN A 164 6.22 -13.60 26.08
N ASP A 165 6.81 -13.09 27.17
CA ASP A 165 7.13 -11.66 27.34
C ASP A 165 8.11 -11.08 26.28
N THR A 166 8.76 -11.93 25.51
CA THR A 166 9.77 -11.53 24.50
C THR A 166 9.42 -12.00 23.09
N THR A 167 8.33 -12.74 22.95
CA THR A 167 8.03 -13.43 21.68
C THR A 167 6.55 -13.33 21.34
N ALA A 168 6.24 -12.96 20.13
CA ALA A 168 4.87 -12.92 19.62
C ALA A 168 4.79 -13.34 18.15
N VAL A 169 3.58 -13.69 17.73
CA VAL A 169 3.21 -13.96 16.34
C VAL A 169 2.02 -13.08 15.98
N ARG A 170 2.10 -12.44 14.84
CA ARG A 170 1.00 -11.67 14.25
C ARG A 170 0.63 -12.25 12.89
N ALA A 171 -0.64 -12.53 12.69
CA ALA A 171 -1.17 -13.03 11.43
C ALA A 171 -2.23 -12.08 10.90
N THR A 172 -2.19 -11.81 9.59
CA THR A 172 -3.17 -11.00 8.89
C THR A 172 -3.73 -11.75 7.70
N PHE A 173 -4.97 -11.47 7.38
CA PHE A 173 -5.66 -11.93 6.18
C PHE A 173 -6.43 -10.76 5.58
N SER A 174 -6.39 -10.63 4.25
CA SER A 174 -7.16 -9.66 3.50
C SER A 174 -7.75 -10.31 2.25
N SER A 175 -8.98 -9.95 1.94
CA SER A 175 -9.66 -10.33 0.70
C SER A 175 -10.52 -9.17 0.26
N ALA A 176 -10.34 -8.68 -0.96
CA ALA A 176 -11.10 -7.55 -1.48
C ALA A 176 -11.50 -7.75 -2.93
N THR A 177 -12.70 -7.33 -3.24
CA THR A 177 -13.21 -7.23 -4.61
C THR A 177 -13.62 -5.79 -4.88
N ASP A 178 -13.01 -5.18 -5.88
CA ASP A 178 -13.44 -3.91 -6.45
C ASP A 178 -14.09 -4.17 -7.80
N PRO A 179 -15.39 -3.93 -7.95
CA PRO A 179 -16.08 -4.19 -9.21
C PRO A 179 -15.66 -3.21 -10.30
N GLY A 180 -15.46 -3.70 -11.50
CA GLY A 180 -15.20 -2.85 -12.66
C GLY A 180 -16.38 -1.91 -12.96
N ILE A 181 -16.07 -0.80 -13.57
CA ILE A 181 -17.08 0.21 -13.99
C ILE A 181 -17.18 0.38 -15.50
N TYR A 182 -16.37 -0.35 -16.26
CA TYR A 182 -16.36 -0.25 -17.71
C TYR A 182 -17.14 -1.39 -18.34
N GLN A 183 -17.80 -1.08 -19.42
CA GLN A 183 -18.51 -2.05 -20.24
C GLN A 183 -17.74 -2.31 -21.54
N ASN A 184 -17.59 -3.59 -21.86
CA ASN A 184 -17.13 -3.99 -23.19
C ASN A 184 -18.34 -4.03 -24.13
N ILE A 185 -18.37 -3.16 -25.13
CA ILE A 185 -19.51 -3.04 -26.06
C ILE A 185 -19.68 -4.30 -26.90
N ALA A 186 -18.58 -4.96 -27.26
CA ALA A 186 -18.64 -6.14 -28.14
C ALA A 186 -19.14 -7.40 -27.40
N THR A 187 -18.83 -7.53 -26.11
CA THR A 187 -19.20 -8.71 -25.30
C THR A 187 -20.30 -8.42 -24.29
N GLU A 188 -20.73 -7.15 -24.15
CA GLU A 188 -21.67 -6.66 -23.15
C GLU A 188 -21.24 -6.90 -21.68
N ARG A 189 -20.02 -7.36 -21.45
CA ARG A 189 -19.47 -7.55 -20.09
C ARG A 189 -19.32 -6.22 -19.37
N ARG A 190 -19.69 -6.15 -18.08
CA ARG A 190 -19.64 -4.95 -17.24
C ARG A 190 -18.68 -5.07 -16.05
N ASP A 191 -17.81 -6.05 -16.12
CA ASP A 191 -16.79 -6.34 -15.11
C ASP A 191 -15.37 -5.90 -15.55
N ILE A 192 -15.26 -5.06 -16.56
CA ILE A 192 -13.97 -4.57 -17.04
C ILE A 192 -13.39 -3.60 -16.02
N GLY A 193 -12.16 -3.87 -15.60
CA GLY A 193 -11.49 -3.16 -14.53
C GLY A 193 -11.89 -3.67 -13.12
N LYS A 194 -12.50 -4.85 -13.04
CA LYS A 194 -12.67 -5.56 -11.77
C LYS A 194 -11.29 -5.96 -11.24
N GLN A 195 -11.07 -5.77 -9.95
CA GLN A 195 -9.87 -6.25 -9.24
C GLN A 195 -10.29 -7.16 -8.10
N GLU A 196 -9.60 -8.27 -7.97
CA GLU A 196 -9.72 -9.19 -6.85
C GLU A 196 -8.34 -9.35 -6.23
N ASP A 197 -8.24 -9.02 -4.97
CA ASP A 197 -6.99 -9.03 -4.23
C ASP A 197 -7.15 -9.90 -2.99
N ASP A 198 -6.32 -10.90 -2.85
CA ASP A 198 -6.26 -11.78 -1.69
C ASP A 198 -4.85 -11.78 -1.10
N GLY A 199 -4.75 -11.77 0.21
CA GLY A 199 -3.45 -11.78 0.85
C GLY A 199 -3.47 -12.35 2.25
N PHE A 200 -2.34 -12.89 2.65
CA PHE A 200 -2.07 -13.22 4.06
C PHE A 200 -0.62 -12.95 4.41
N ARG A 201 -0.39 -12.65 5.68
CA ARG A 201 0.95 -12.41 6.23
C ARG A 201 1.03 -12.99 7.63
N ILE A 202 2.10 -13.70 7.92
CA ILE A 202 2.44 -14.18 9.26
C ILE A 202 3.81 -13.64 9.61
N THR A 203 3.90 -12.93 10.72
CA THR A 203 5.13 -12.35 11.24
C THR A 203 5.41 -12.93 12.61
N PHE A 204 6.62 -13.41 12.80
CA PHE A 204 7.17 -13.83 14.09
C PHE A 204 8.16 -12.78 14.56
N LEU A 205 8.11 -12.43 15.84
CA LEU A 205 9.07 -11.53 16.48
C LEU A 205 9.56 -12.17 17.79
N HIS A 206 10.87 -12.12 18.00
CA HIS A 206 11.53 -12.41 19.25
C HIS A 206 12.50 -11.29 19.60
N GLU A 207 12.35 -10.70 20.78
CA GLU A 207 13.20 -9.61 21.28
C GLU A 207 13.64 -9.92 22.70
N ASP A 208 14.93 -10.20 22.88
CA ASP A 208 15.53 -10.45 24.21
C ASP A 208 16.85 -9.68 24.34
N GLY A 209 16.84 -8.64 25.13
CA GLY A 209 17.99 -7.73 25.32
C GLY A 209 18.47 -7.12 23.98
N PRO A 210 19.71 -7.38 23.56
CA PRO A 210 20.24 -6.86 22.30
C PRO A 210 19.85 -7.71 21.07
N LEU A 211 19.23 -8.87 21.29
CA LEU A 211 18.83 -9.77 20.22
C LEU A 211 17.41 -9.44 19.76
N SER A 212 17.25 -9.12 18.47
CA SER A 212 15.95 -8.98 17.82
C SER A 212 15.95 -9.85 16.57
N ILE A 213 14.99 -10.78 16.48
CA ILE A 213 14.77 -11.66 15.34
C ILE A 213 13.34 -11.46 14.86
N MET A 214 13.20 -11.02 13.62
CA MET A 214 11.91 -10.96 12.95
C MET A 214 11.94 -11.86 11.70
N ALA A 215 10.95 -12.73 11.59
CA ALA A 215 10.74 -13.57 10.41
C ALA A 215 9.33 -13.34 9.90
N ARG A 216 9.21 -13.20 8.58
CA ARG A 216 7.94 -12.97 7.90
C ARG A 216 7.76 -13.94 6.77
N TYR A 217 6.54 -14.41 6.64
CA TYR A 217 6.06 -15.11 5.45
C TYR A 217 4.71 -14.55 5.04
N GLY A 218 4.51 -14.31 3.76
CA GLY A 218 3.25 -13.83 3.22
C GLY A 218 3.13 -14.12 1.75
N GLN A 219 1.90 -14.08 1.27
CA GLN A 219 1.56 -14.19 -0.14
C GLN A 219 0.44 -13.20 -0.43
N GLU A 220 0.55 -12.55 -1.55
CA GLU A 220 -0.49 -11.69 -2.13
C GLU A 220 -0.74 -12.14 -3.55
N GLU A 221 -2.00 -12.16 -3.93
CA GLU A 221 -2.47 -12.45 -5.27
C GLU A 221 -3.41 -11.32 -5.68
N SER A 222 -3.21 -10.80 -6.87
CA SER A 222 -4.05 -9.72 -7.42
C SER A 222 -4.43 -10.08 -8.85
N ASP A 223 -5.72 -10.25 -9.06
CA ASP A 223 -6.29 -10.50 -10.38
C ASP A 223 -6.99 -9.24 -10.90
N ASP A 224 -6.52 -8.76 -12.04
CA ASP A 224 -7.06 -7.59 -12.73
C ASP A 224 -7.79 -8.03 -14.01
N PHE A 225 -9.11 -7.94 -14.00
CA PHE A 225 -9.96 -8.37 -15.10
C PHE A 225 -10.11 -7.28 -16.16
N GLY A 226 -9.30 -7.38 -17.20
CA GLY A 226 -9.42 -6.52 -18.36
C GLY A 226 -8.77 -5.16 -18.17
N GLN A 227 -7.48 -5.17 -17.89
CA GLN A 227 -6.66 -3.98 -18.09
C GLN A 227 -6.99 -3.35 -19.43
N LYS A 228 -6.96 -2.00 -19.46
CA LYS A 228 -7.08 -1.19 -20.68
C LYS A 228 -6.01 -1.60 -21.70
N GLU A 229 -6.09 -2.79 -22.26
CA GLU A 229 -5.40 -3.03 -23.51
C GLU A 229 -6.09 -2.13 -24.52
N LYS A 230 -5.41 -1.08 -24.96
CA LYS A 230 -5.71 -0.45 -26.24
C LYS A 230 -5.56 -1.55 -27.29
N GLY A 231 -6.64 -2.29 -27.50
CA GLY A 231 -6.68 -3.28 -28.53
C GLY A 231 -6.37 -2.59 -29.83
N ASN A 232 -5.40 -3.11 -30.57
CA ASN A 232 -5.32 -2.78 -31.99
C ASN A 232 -6.66 -3.15 -32.58
N ALA A 233 -7.37 -2.18 -33.16
CA ALA A 233 -8.70 -2.34 -33.75
C ALA A 233 -8.77 -3.42 -34.87
N ASP A 234 -7.61 -3.91 -35.29
CA ASP A 234 -7.45 -4.90 -36.35
C ASP A 234 -7.35 -6.37 -35.84
N LYS A 235 -7.45 -6.62 -34.53
CA LYS A 235 -7.48 -8.01 -34.02
C LYS A 235 -8.91 -8.41 -33.66
N PRO A 236 -9.42 -9.56 -34.20
CA PRO A 236 -10.69 -10.11 -33.73
C PRO A 236 -10.62 -10.34 -32.23
N GLY A 237 -11.44 -9.65 -31.45
CA GLY A 237 -11.47 -9.72 -29.99
C GLY A 237 -10.96 -8.47 -29.28
N SER A 238 -10.50 -7.41 -29.99
CA SER A 238 -10.22 -6.13 -29.35
C SER A 238 -11.52 -5.49 -28.86
N ALA A 239 -11.54 -5.14 -27.58
CA ALA A 239 -12.69 -4.51 -26.96
C ALA A 239 -12.56 -2.99 -27.01
N ASP A 240 -13.54 -2.32 -27.57
CA ASP A 240 -13.69 -0.88 -27.39
C ASP A 240 -14.28 -0.64 -25.98
N LEU A 241 -13.50 0.03 -25.12
CA LEU A 241 -13.96 0.44 -23.80
C LEU A 241 -14.66 1.78 -23.90
N VAL A 242 -15.88 1.87 -23.38
CA VAL A 242 -16.66 3.12 -23.27
C VAL A 242 -16.78 3.50 -21.81
N ASN A 243 -16.48 4.75 -21.51
CA ASN A 243 -16.67 5.37 -20.19
C ASN A 243 -18.14 5.64 -19.89
#